data_dddf289efc37843922aee24fef613cb1
#
_entry.id   dddf289efc37843922aee24fef613cb1
#
_cell.length_a   1.000
_cell.length_b   1.000
_cell.length_c   1.000
_cell.angle_alpha   90.00
_cell.angle_beta   90.00
_cell.angle_gamma   90.00
#
_symmetry.space_group_name_H-M   'P 1'
#
loop_
_entity.id
_entity.type
_entity.pdbx_description
1 polymer ?
#
loop_
_entity_poly.entity_id
_entity_poly.type
_entity_poly.pdbx_seq_one_letter_code
_entity_poly.pdbx_strand_id
1 'polypeptide(L)'
;MLFRSGQYEEIIAMGSKRLILLGNCGVLDKRIEDCGIIIPIKAVRDEGTSYHYAKPCDTIDVNHNYRDEFKKVLKEFGYPYVEGITWTTDACYRETRDKVNKRKEMGAVCVEMECAGMKALCDFRGTEFFQFFYAGEDRKSVGRERVC
;
A
#
# COMPACT_ATOMS: atom_id res chain seq x y z
N MET A 1 -6.00 -10.90 -0.49
CA MET A 1 -6.85 -9.76 -0.12
C MET A 1 -8.11 -10.18 0.64
N LEU A 2 -8.98 -11.03 0.09
CA LEU A 2 -10.25 -11.44 0.72
C LEU A 2 -10.11 -11.95 2.16
N PHE A 3 -9.13 -12.79 2.44
CA PHE A 3 -8.88 -13.30 3.79
C PHE A 3 -8.52 -12.21 4.79
N ARG A 4 -7.68 -11.25 4.41
CA ARG A 4 -7.28 -10.18 5.30
C ARG A 4 -8.42 -9.23 5.62
N SER A 5 -9.26 -8.87 4.63
CA SER A 5 -10.42 -8.01 4.90
C SER A 5 -11.38 -8.65 5.89
N GLY A 6 -11.63 -9.96 5.81
CA GLY A 6 -12.41 -10.70 6.80
C GLY A 6 -11.83 -10.60 8.21
N GLN A 7 -10.53 -10.83 8.37
CA GLN A 7 -9.84 -10.71 9.65
C GLN A 7 -9.94 -9.29 10.25
N TYR A 8 -9.82 -8.25 9.42
CA TYR A 8 -9.96 -6.86 9.87
C TYR A 8 -11.38 -6.53 10.28
N GLU A 9 -12.39 -7.03 9.58
CA GLU A 9 -13.80 -6.90 10.00
C GLU A 9 -14.02 -7.50 11.39
N GLU A 10 -13.46 -8.68 11.66
CA GLU A 10 -13.54 -9.32 12.97
C GLU A 10 -12.85 -8.51 14.06
N ILE A 11 -11.63 -8.01 13.81
CA ILE A 11 -10.89 -7.17 14.75
C ILE A 11 -11.65 -5.87 15.06
N ILE A 12 -12.25 -5.25 14.06
CA ILE A 12 -13.08 -4.06 14.24
C ILE A 12 -14.35 -4.39 15.05
N ALA A 13 -14.99 -5.53 14.76
CA ALA A 13 -16.15 -5.99 15.52
C ALA A 13 -15.82 -6.28 16.99
N MET A 14 -14.59 -6.70 17.30
CA MET A 14 -14.08 -6.85 18.67
C MET A 14 -13.82 -5.51 19.38
N GLY A 15 -13.99 -4.37 18.70
CA GLY A 15 -13.90 -3.05 19.30
C GLY A 15 -12.65 -2.24 18.96
N SER A 16 -11.79 -2.71 18.05
CA SER A 16 -10.62 -1.95 17.61
C SER A 16 -11.04 -0.65 16.93
N LYS A 17 -10.44 0.46 17.35
CA LYS A 17 -10.69 1.81 16.82
C LYS A 17 -9.55 2.34 15.96
N ARG A 18 -8.39 1.71 16.03
CA ARG A 18 -7.17 2.10 15.33
C ARG A 18 -6.47 0.87 14.83
N LEU A 19 -6.07 0.89 13.57
CA LEU A 19 -5.34 -0.19 12.92
C LEU A 19 -4.06 0.36 12.29
N ILE A 20 -2.95 -0.28 12.60
CA ILE A 20 -1.67 -0.02 11.94
C ILE A 20 -1.30 -1.27 11.16
N LEU A 21 -1.07 -1.11 9.88
CA LEU A 21 -0.64 -2.20 9.01
C LEU A 21 0.80 -1.96 8.57
N LEU A 22 1.65 -2.94 8.86
CA LEU A 22 3.02 -3.02 8.37
C LEU A 22 3.10 -4.12 7.33
N GLY A 23 3.64 -3.81 6.16
CA GLY A 23 3.83 -4.79 5.10
C GLY A 23 5.12 -4.58 4.32
N ASN A 24 5.50 -5.56 3.52
CA ASN A 24 6.52 -5.36 2.51
C ASN A 24 5.85 -4.95 1.18
N CYS A 25 6.63 -4.35 0.29
CA CYS A 25 6.17 -3.99 -1.04
C CYS A 25 7.26 -4.26 -2.09
N GLY A 26 6.84 -4.40 -3.34
CA GLY A 26 7.75 -4.38 -4.48
C GLY A 26 8.05 -2.94 -4.86
N VAL A 27 9.33 -2.56 -4.92
CA VAL A 27 9.76 -1.22 -5.31
C VAL A 27 9.66 -1.06 -6.82
N LEU A 28 9.04 0.01 -7.27
CA LEU A 28 8.88 0.36 -8.69
C LEU A 28 9.81 1.50 -9.12
N ASP A 29 10.19 2.37 -8.20
CA ASP A 29 11.10 3.50 -8.45
C ASP A 29 12.48 3.20 -7.88
N LYS A 30 13.47 3.05 -8.76
CA LYS A 30 14.86 2.76 -8.37
C LYS A 30 15.49 3.81 -7.46
N ARG A 31 15.00 5.04 -7.49
CA ARG A 31 15.51 6.13 -6.64
C ARG A 31 15.24 5.92 -5.14
N ILE A 32 14.36 4.98 -4.80
CA ILE A 32 13.98 4.70 -3.42
C ILE A 32 14.44 3.32 -2.93
N GLU A 33 15.26 2.62 -3.71
CA GLU A 33 15.80 1.29 -3.33
C GLU A 33 16.53 1.31 -1.98
N ASP A 34 17.17 2.42 -1.65
CA ASP A 34 17.91 2.61 -0.39
C ASP A 34 17.01 3.17 0.75
N CYS A 35 15.78 3.54 0.47
CA CYS A 35 14.82 4.00 1.48
C CYS A 35 14.11 2.81 2.10
N GLY A 36 14.54 2.36 3.25
CA GLY A 36 13.94 1.21 3.94
C GLY A 36 12.43 1.33 4.20
N ILE A 37 11.88 2.56 4.29
CA ILE A 37 10.48 2.81 4.67
C ILE A 37 9.76 3.63 3.60
N ILE A 38 8.57 3.14 3.20
CA ILE A 38 7.68 3.84 2.27
C ILE A 38 6.36 4.14 3.00
N ILE A 39 5.96 5.42 2.99
CA ILE A 39 4.70 5.89 3.57
C ILE A 39 3.75 6.22 2.41
N PRO A 40 2.70 5.41 2.18
CA PRO A 40 1.74 5.71 1.12
C PRO A 40 0.91 6.93 1.48
N ILE A 41 0.79 7.85 0.53
CA ILE A 41 -0.11 9.00 0.61
C ILE A 41 -1.40 8.79 -0.18
N LYS A 42 -1.34 7.90 -1.17
CA LYS A 42 -2.43 7.52 -2.06
C LYS A 42 -2.22 6.09 -2.54
N ALA A 43 -3.31 5.37 -2.76
CA ALA A 43 -3.27 4.02 -3.35
C ALA A 43 -4.04 3.97 -4.67
N VAL A 44 -3.43 3.41 -5.71
CA VAL A 44 -4.12 3.04 -6.95
C VAL A 44 -4.89 1.75 -6.70
N ARG A 45 -6.18 1.75 -7.05
CA ARG A 45 -7.12 0.66 -6.79
C ARG A 45 -7.17 -0.30 -8.00
N ASP A 46 -6.33 -1.32 -8.00
CA ASP A 46 -6.31 -2.40 -9.02
C ASP A 46 -6.64 -3.74 -8.36
N GLU A 47 -7.67 -3.74 -7.52
CA GLU A 47 -8.18 -4.87 -6.74
C GLU A 47 -9.71 -4.75 -6.56
N GLY A 48 -10.37 -5.82 -6.16
CA GLY A 48 -11.83 -5.86 -6.06
C GLY A 48 -12.41 -5.39 -4.73
N THR A 49 -11.69 -5.59 -3.62
CA THR A 49 -12.23 -5.42 -2.26
C THR A 49 -12.67 -4.00 -1.96
N SER A 50 -11.86 -3.00 -2.32
CA SER A 50 -12.16 -1.60 -2.01
C SER A 50 -13.47 -1.09 -2.65
N TYR A 51 -13.89 -1.68 -3.76
CA TYR A 51 -15.13 -1.31 -4.46
C TYR A 51 -16.40 -1.77 -3.73
N HIS A 52 -16.28 -2.66 -2.75
CA HIS A 52 -17.39 -3.04 -1.86
C HIS A 52 -17.60 -2.06 -0.71
N TYR A 53 -16.58 -1.25 -0.38
CA TYR A 53 -16.58 -0.35 0.78
C TYR A 53 -16.55 1.14 0.41
N ALA A 54 -16.08 1.49 -0.78
CA ALA A 54 -15.97 2.87 -1.23
C ALA A 54 -16.49 3.06 -2.65
N LYS A 55 -16.97 4.26 -2.96
CA LYS A 55 -17.45 4.61 -4.31
C LYS A 55 -16.36 4.34 -5.36
N PRO A 56 -16.76 3.97 -6.59
CA PRO A 56 -15.81 3.74 -7.68
C PRO A 56 -14.94 4.98 -7.93
N CYS A 57 -13.62 4.78 -7.92
CA CYS A 57 -12.61 5.77 -8.22
C CYS A 57 -11.29 5.03 -8.47
N ASP A 58 -10.39 5.56 -9.27
CA ASP A 58 -9.11 4.93 -9.59
C ASP A 58 -8.12 4.94 -8.42
N THR A 59 -8.29 5.87 -7.49
CA THR A 59 -7.38 6.03 -6.35
C THR A 59 -8.13 6.30 -5.06
N ILE A 60 -7.47 6.05 -3.93
CA ILE A 60 -7.95 6.40 -2.59
C ILE A 60 -6.81 7.07 -1.81
N ASP A 61 -7.10 8.14 -1.07
CA ASP A 61 -6.12 8.81 -0.23
C ASP A 61 -5.87 8.00 1.05
N VAL A 62 -4.62 7.97 1.50
CA VAL A 62 -4.17 7.14 2.63
C VAL A 62 -3.42 7.98 3.64
N ASN A 63 -3.41 7.53 4.90
CA ASN A 63 -2.57 8.08 5.96
C ASN A 63 -2.72 9.58 6.24
N HIS A 64 -3.94 10.12 6.19
CA HIS A 64 -4.19 11.52 6.61
C HIS A 64 -3.83 11.76 8.07
N ASN A 65 -4.14 10.76 8.94
CA ASN A 65 -3.82 10.77 10.35
C ASN A 65 -2.44 10.16 10.58
N TYR A 66 -1.75 10.53 11.62
CA TYR A 66 -0.48 9.94 12.10
C TYR A 66 0.74 10.05 11.16
N ARG A 67 0.57 10.51 9.91
CA ARG A 67 1.68 10.60 8.95
C ARG A 67 2.81 11.50 9.44
N ASP A 68 2.46 12.68 9.90
CA ASP A 68 3.45 13.68 10.30
C ASP A 68 4.11 13.30 11.63
N GLU A 69 3.38 12.67 12.56
CA GLU A 69 3.93 12.10 13.78
C GLU A 69 4.91 10.98 13.47
N PHE A 70 4.54 10.07 12.58
CA PHE A 70 5.42 8.97 12.18
C PHE A 70 6.70 9.47 11.51
N LYS A 71 6.61 10.49 10.65
CA LYS A 71 7.78 11.12 10.02
C LYS A 71 8.71 11.76 11.05
N LYS A 72 8.17 12.38 12.11
CA LYS A 72 8.98 12.92 13.21
C LYS A 72 9.76 11.82 13.91
N VAL A 73 9.10 10.71 14.24
CA VAL A 73 9.73 9.54 14.86
C VAL A 73 10.84 8.99 13.96
N LEU A 74 10.59 8.79 12.66
CA LEU A 74 11.61 8.29 11.73
C LEU A 74 12.83 9.21 11.65
N LYS A 75 12.62 10.53 11.64
CA LYS A 75 13.71 11.52 11.66
C LYS A 75 14.51 11.48 12.96
N GLU A 76 13.85 11.37 14.09
CA GLU A 76 14.48 11.27 15.40
C GLU A 76 15.39 10.05 15.49
N PHE A 77 14.98 8.92 14.95
CA PHE A 77 15.76 7.69 14.94
C PHE A 77 16.68 7.54 13.73
N GLY A 78 16.72 8.52 12.83
CA GLY A 78 17.63 8.51 11.67
C GLY A 78 17.24 7.49 10.59
N TYR A 79 15.97 7.05 10.53
CA TYR A 79 15.51 6.13 9.49
C TYR A 79 15.13 6.90 8.22
N PRO A 80 15.74 6.57 7.07
CA PRO A 80 15.33 7.14 5.78
C PRO A 80 13.95 6.64 5.39
N TYR A 81 13.14 7.54 4.83
CA TYR A 81 11.81 7.19 4.31
C TYR A 81 11.48 7.98 3.06
N VAL A 82 10.51 7.49 2.31
CA VAL A 82 9.91 8.19 1.17
C VAL A 82 8.39 8.19 1.30
N GLU A 83 7.75 9.25 0.85
CA GLU A 83 6.31 9.31 0.67
C GLU A 83 5.98 9.11 -0.82
N GLY A 84 4.93 8.37 -1.13
CA GLY A 84 4.56 8.14 -2.52
C GLY A 84 3.22 7.45 -2.72
N ILE A 85 2.87 7.24 -3.99
CA ILE A 85 1.67 6.51 -4.38
C ILE A 85 2.02 5.02 -4.36
N THR A 86 1.17 4.19 -3.74
CA THR A 86 1.27 2.73 -3.87
C THR A 86 0.30 2.22 -4.94
N TRP A 87 0.64 1.12 -5.57
CA TRP A 87 -0.27 0.37 -6.43
C TRP A 87 -0.75 -0.87 -5.68
N THR A 88 -2.03 -0.90 -5.32
CA THR A 88 -2.66 -2.07 -4.71
C THR A 88 -3.24 -2.97 -5.79
N THR A 89 -2.76 -4.22 -5.87
CA THR A 89 -3.24 -5.23 -6.81
C THR A 89 -3.62 -6.52 -6.09
N ASP A 90 -4.63 -7.23 -6.56
CA ASP A 90 -5.01 -8.57 -6.10
C ASP A 90 -4.48 -9.70 -7.01
N ALA A 91 -3.74 -9.34 -8.06
CA ALA A 91 -3.26 -10.25 -9.09
C ALA A 91 -1.76 -10.10 -9.35
N CYS A 92 -0.92 -10.45 -8.36
CA CYS A 92 0.54 -10.29 -8.41
C CYS A 92 1.20 -10.98 -9.62
N TYR A 93 0.63 -12.07 -10.13
CA TYR A 93 1.11 -12.74 -11.34
C TYR A 93 0.67 -12.04 -12.64
N ARG A 94 -0.14 -11.00 -12.56
CA ARG A 94 -0.60 -10.17 -13.68
C ARG A 94 0.02 -8.76 -13.68
N GLU A 95 1.10 -8.57 -12.96
CA GLU A 95 1.94 -7.37 -13.01
C GLU A 95 2.76 -7.35 -14.31
N THR A 96 2.08 -7.19 -15.44
CA THR A 96 2.73 -7.14 -16.74
C THR A 96 3.57 -5.88 -16.91
N ARG A 97 4.54 -5.90 -17.83
CA ARG A 97 5.41 -4.74 -18.11
C ARG A 97 4.58 -3.48 -18.42
N ASP A 98 3.53 -3.59 -19.22
CA ASP A 98 2.69 -2.46 -19.60
C ASP A 98 1.90 -1.91 -18.40
N LYS A 99 1.37 -2.78 -17.55
CA LYS A 99 0.74 -2.35 -16.30
C LYS A 99 1.73 -1.62 -15.39
N VAL A 100 2.91 -2.18 -15.18
CA VAL A 100 3.97 -1.55 -14.37
C VAL A 100 4.32 -0.16 -14.91
N ASN A 101 4.53 -0.02 -16.22
CA ASN A 101 4.85 1.25 -16.84
C ASN A 101 3.71 2.26 -16.64
N LYS A 102 2.46 1.86 -16.89
CA LYS A 102 1.28 2.70 -16.66
C LYS A 102 1.17 3.16 -15.20
N ARG A 103 1.44 2.29 -14.23
CA ARG A 103 1.39 2.66 -12.80
C ARG A 103 2.53 3.61 -12.42
N LYS A 104 3.73 3.42 -13.00
CA LYS A 104 4.84 4.38 -12.85
C LYS A 104 4.50 5.76 -13.42
N GLU A 105 3.84 5.82 -14.58
CA GLU A 105 3.36 7.08 -15.16
C GLU A 105 2.34 7.78 -14.26
N MET A 106 1.54 7.02 -13.50
CA MET A 106 0.65 7.55 -12.47
C MET A 106 1.38 8.00 -11.19
N GLY A 107 2.69 7.82 -11.12
CA GLY A 107 3.52 8.16 -9.96
C GLY A 107 3.61 7.08 -8.89
N ALA A 108 3.23 5.84 -9.18
CA ALA A 108 3.37 4.75 -8.22
C ALA A 108 4.85 4.42 -7.98
N VAL A 109 5.27 4.43 -6.72
CA VAL A 109 6.63 4.14 -6.26
C VAL A 109 6.82 2.70 -5.80
N CYS A 110 5.73 2.04 -5.42
CA CYS A 110 5.72 0.64 -4.98
C CYS A 110 4.41 -0.06 -5.35
N VAL A 111 4.43 -1.39 -5.24
CA VAL A 111 3.27 -2.27 -5.45
C VAL A 111 3.10 -3.20 -4.25
N GLU A 112 1.87 -3.41 -3.83
CA GLU A 112 1.48 -4.27 -2.71
C GLU A 112 0.03 -4.78 -2.91
N MET A 113 -0.56 -5.44 -1.93
CA MET A 113 -1.83 -6.14 -2.14
C MET A 113 -2.96 -5.73 -1.20
N GLU A 114 -2.78 -4.79 -0.27
CA GLU A 114 -3.71 -4.55 0.83
C GLU A 114 -4.21 -3.11 0.98
N CYS A 115 -3.40 -2.12 0.68
CA CYS A 115 -3.58 -0.74 1.11
C CYS A 115 -4.96 -0.14 0.74
N ALA A 116 -5.34 -0.22 -0.53
CA ALA A 116 -6.59 0.37 -0.99
C ALA A 116 -7.82 -0.31 -0.34
N GLY A 117 -7.81 -1.64 -0.26
CA GLY A 117 -8.91 -2.40 0.33
C GLY A 117 -9.04 -2.14 1.83
N MET A 118 -7.92 -2.12 2.57
CA MET A 118 -7.94 -1.88 4.01
C MET A 118 -8.34 -0.45 4.35
N LYS A 119 -7.87 0.53 3.59
CA LYS A 119 -8.28 1.92 3.75
C LYS A 119 -9.78 2.09 3.52
N ALA A 120 -10.31 1.56 2.43
CA ALA A 120 -11.73 1.63 2.12
C ALA A 120 -12.61 0.99 3.19
N LEU A 121 -12.21 -0.20 3.69
CA LEU A 121 -12.89 -0.90 4.77
C LEU A 121 -12.89 -0.10 6.06
N CYS A 122 -11.73 0.42 6.47
CA CYS A 122 -11.59 1.19 7.70
C CYS A 122 -12.41 2.49 7.66
N ASP A 123 -12.41 3.20 6.53
CA ASP A 123 -13.25 4.38 6.34
C ASP A 123 -14.74 4.06 6.45
N PHE A 124 -15.17 2.97 5.82
CA PHE A 124 -16.56 2.50 5.88
C PHE A 124 -16.99 2.16 7.32
N ARG A 125 -16.09 1.60 8.12
CA ARG A 125 -16.34 1.23 9.52
C ARG A 125 -16.08 2.35 10.53
N GLY A 126 -15.57 3.50 10.09
CA GLY A 126 -15.19 4.61 10.98
C GLY A 126 -14.01 4.28 11.89
N THR A 127 -13.09 3.44 11.41
CA THR A 127 -11.87 3.02 12.12
C THR A 127 -10.67 3.77 11.58
N GLU A 128 -9.81 4.29 12.44
CA GLU A 128 -8.58 4.96 12.03
C GLU A 128 -7.60 3.94 11.45
N PHE A 129 -6.99 4.29 10.32
CA PHE A 129 -6.07 3.42 9.60
C PHE A 129 -4.77 4.14 9.29
N PHE A 130 -3.65 3.46 9.54
CA PHE A 130 -2.32 3.90 9.13
C PHE A 130 -1.56 2.70 8.54
N GLN A 131 -0.86 2.91 7.44
CA GLN A 131 -0.03 1.88 6.83
C GLN A 131 1.31 2.45 6.41
N PHE A 132 2.36 1.65 6.54
CA PHE A 132 3.66 1.88 5.93
C PHE A 132 4.26 0.55 5.47
N PHE A 133 5.22 0.65 4.55
CA PHE A 133 5.89 -0.50 4.00
C PHE A 133 7.38 -0.43 4.28
N TYR A 134 8.01 -1.58 4.34
CA TYR A 134 9.45 -1.68 4.15
C TYR A 134 9.71 -2.21 2.72
N ALA A 135 10.74 -1.68 2.08
CA ALA A 135 11.19 -2.16 0.80
C ALA A 135 11.72 -3.60 0.99
N GLY A 136 11.02 -4.57 0.40
CA GLY A 136 11.50 -5.96 0.38
C GLY A 136 12.78 -6.03 -0.45
N GLU A 137 13.67 -7.00 -0.13
CA GLU A 137 14.89 -7.23 -0.87
C GLU A 137 14.66 -7.23 -2.38
N ASP A 138 15.53 -6.48 -3.02
CA ASP A 138 15.88 -6.39 -4.42
C ASP A 138 15.12 -7.34 -5.39
N ARG A 139 14.10 -6.82 -6.05
CA ARG A 139 13.57 -7.44 -7.27
C ARG A 139 14.53 -7.23 -8.46
N LYS A 140 15.85 -7.32 -8.28
CA LYS A 140 16.80 -7.50 -9.38
C LYS A 140 16.50 -8.74 -10.20
N SER A 141 15.63 -9.62 -9.69
CA SER A 141 15.22 -10.88 -10.33
C SER A 141 13.94 -10.79 -11.18
N VAL A 142 13.16 -9.71 -11.13
CA VAL A 142 11.92 -9.58 -11.92
C VAL A 142 12.18 -9.14 -13.38
N GLY A 143 13.45 -8.93 -13.74
CA GLY A 143 13.89 -8.81 -15.14
C GLY A 143 14.01 -10.14 -15.88
N ARG A 144 13.84 -11.28 -15.23
CA ARG A 144 13.80 -12.59 -15.89
C ARG A 144 12.35 -12.98 -16.15
N GLU A 145 11.97 -12.81 -17.41
CA GLU A 145 10.92 -13.52 -18.12
C GLU A 145 10.03 -14.42 -17.25
N ARG A 146 8.93 -13.87 -16.73
CA ARG A 146 7.74 -14.69 -16.55
C ARG A 146 6.93 -14.57 -17.84
N VAL A 147 7.33 -15.38 -18.80
CA VAL A 147 6.53 -15.68 -19.98
C VAL A 147 5.36 -16.53 -19.49
N CYS A 148 4.16 -16.02 -19.59
CA CYS A 148 2.94 -16.78 -19.77
C CYS A 148 2.36 -16.41 -21.12
#